data_374b898d034adbdf20fbb0be34094bd9
#
_entry.id   374b898d034adbdf20fbb0be34094bd9
#
_cell.length_a   1.000
_cell.length_b   1.000
_cell.length_c   1.000
_cell.angle_alpha   90.00
_cell.angle_beta   90.00
_cell.angle_gamma   90.00
#
_symmetry.space_group_name_H-M   'P 1'
#
loop_
_entity.id
_entity.type
_entity.pdbx_description
1 polymer ?
#
loop_
_entity_poly.entity_id
_entity_poly.type
_entity_poly.pdbx_seq_one_letter_code
_entity_poly.pdbx_strand_id
1 'polypeptide(L)'
;VHSGIIEGVLRGRELRYALDAVVVLAGIPGAGKSTFLRRVFTGGEPVRVFDSAQVRDRWRPVLGVLPYALWRPLVHLVYYVTLLAAMRRGQGPMVVHDCATRPWARRLIGWRARQAGLPLHLILLDVPGDVARSGQWARGRVVRSASMEKHCRRWPGLAARAVDDPGSVVPGAASAIVLTRRQADQVGRISFGCGNVGGT
;
A
#
# COMPACT_ATOMS: atom_id res chain seq x y z
N VAL A 1 12.99 15.55 -8.45
CA VAL A 1 13.14 14.07 -8.40
C VAL A 1 13.96 13.77 -7.16
N HIS A 2 13.32 13.48 -6.03
CA HIS A 2 14.05 13.04 -4.84
C HIS A 2 13.60 11.62 -4.49
N SER A 3 14.34 10.66 -5.05
CA SER A 3 14.42 9.31 -4.54
C SER A 3 15.33 9.36 -3.31
N GLY A 4 14.77 9.52 -2.12
CA GLY A 4 15.54 9.67 -0.89
C GLY A 4 15.23 8.52 0.08
N ILE A 5 16.23 7.69 0.35
CA ILE A 5 16.32 7.00 1.65
C ILE A 5 16.47 8.12 2.67
N ILE A 6 15.39 8.46 3.38
CA ILE A 6 15.46 9.43 4.47
C ILE A 6 16.00 8.70 5.69
N GLU A 7 17.31 8.49 5.73
CA GLU A 7 18.01 8.13 6.95
C GLU A 7 18.10 9.37 7.86
N GLY A 8 17.58 9.26 9.04
CA GLY A 8 17.87 10.15 10.16
C GLY A 8 16.84 11.19 10.56
N VAL A 9 15.70 11.31 9.93
CA VAL A 9 14.78 12.45 10.18
C VAL A 9 13.32 12.04 10.48
N LEU A 10 13.02 10.93 11.15
CA LEU A 10 11.64 10.43 11.33
C LEU A 10 11.13 10.42 12.80
N ARG A 11 11.62 11.25 13.70
CA ARG A 11 10.98 11.37 15.03
C ARG A 11 9.72 12.22 14.93
N GLY A 12 8.54 11.59 15.12
CA GLY A 12 7.25 12.28 15.16
C GLY A 12 6.76 12.80 13.82
N ARG A 13 7.20 12.25 12.68
CA ARG A 13 7.02 12.82 11.37
C ARG A 13 5.72 12.51 10.70
N GLU A 14 5.25 13.54 10.07
CA GLU A 14 4.12 13.57 9.18
C GLU A 14 4.59 13.36 7.74
N LEU A 15 3.98 12.41 7.02
CA LEU A 15 4.10 12.30 5.58
C LEU A 15 2.96 13.09 4.95
N ARG A 16 3.30 14.06 4.09
CA ARG A 16 2.31 14.94 3.45
C ARG A 16 2.19 14.65 1.97
N TYR A 17 0.96 14.55 1.50
CA TYR A 17 0.61 14.31 0.11
C TYR A 17 -0.48 15.30 -0.34
N ALA A 18 -0.64 15.46 -1.65
CA ALA A 18 -1.73 16.27 -2.22
C ALA A 18 -3.11 15.68 -1.87
N LEU A 19 -4.15 16.52 -1.86
CA LEU A 19 -5.52 16.13 -1.53
C LEU A 19 -6.09 15.05 -2.43
N ASP A 20 -5.64 14.98 -3.67
CA ASP A 20 -6.05 14.02 -4.70
C ASP A 20 -5.07 12.86 -4.87
N ALA A 21 -4.06 12.77 -4.00
CA ALA A 21 -3.02 11.76 -4.13
C ALA A 21 -3.54 10.33 -3.91
N VAL A 22 -2.93 9.42 -4.66
CA VAL A 22 -3.05 7.97 -4.48
C VAL A 22 -1.77 7.45 -3.85
N VAL A 23 -1.85 6.95 -2.64
CA VAL A 23 -0.72 6.37 -1.92
C VAL A 23 -0.84 4.84 -1.92
N VAL A 24 0.08 4.15 -2.58
CA VAL A 24 0.15 2.69 -2.55
C VAL A 24 1.02 2.24 -1.37
N LEU A 25 0.38 1.68 -0.36
CA LEU A 25 1.09 1.05 0.77
C LEU A 25 1.40 -0.41 0.42
N ALA A 26 2.66 -0.68 0.19
CA ALA A 26 3.17 -1.97 -0.23
C ALA A 26 4.01 -2.66 0.85
N GLY A 27 4.13 -3.97 0.76
CA GLY A 27 4.92 -4.81 1.67
C GLY A 27 4.48 -6.26 1.59
N ILE A 28 5.37 -7.17 1.94
CA ILE A 28 5.06 -8.60 1.97
C ILE A 28 3.92 -8.90 2.95
N PRO A 29 3.18 -10.02 2.78
CA PRO A 29 2.17 -10.43 3.76
C PRO A 29 2.77 -10.57 5.15
N GLY A 30 2.17 -9.94 6.16
CA GLY A 30 2.72 -9.90 7.53
C GLY A 30 3.63 -8.71 7.86
N ALA A 31 4.02 -7.88 6.88
CA ALA A 31 4.88 -6.70 7.11
C ALA A 31 4.28 -5.61 8.02
N GLY A 32 3.03 -5.74 8.46
CA GLY A 32 2.42 -4.79 9.39
C GLY A 32 1.64 -3.65 8.74
N LYS A 33 1.34 -3.70 7.43
CA LYS A 33 0.61 -2.66 6.69
C LYS A 33 -0.68 -2.19 7.38
N SER A 34 -1.56 -3.12 7.78
CA SER A 34 -2.82 -2.76 8.46
C SER A 34 -2.60 -2.14 9.84
N THR A 35 -1.53 -2.51 10.55
CA THR A 35 -1.15 -1.90 11.82
C THR A 35 -0.64 -0.49 11.61
N PHE A 36 0.20 -0.30 10.59
CA PHE A 36 0.68 1.00 10.17
C PHE A 36 -0.48 1.94 9.84
N LEU A 37 -1.43 1.52 8.98
CA LEU A 37 -2.59 2.34 8.61
C LEU A 37 -3.43 2.74 9.81
N ARG A 38 -3.73 1.81 10.72
CA ARG A 38 -4.51 2.13 11.93
C ARG A 38 -3.81 3.11 12.87
N ARG A 39 -2.49 3.16 12.84
CA ARG A 39 -1.73 4.10 13.66
C ARG A 39 -1.66 5.48 13.04
N VAL A 40 -1.41 5.58 11.74
CA VAL A 40 -1.22 6.85 11.05
C VAL A 40 -2.53 7.55 10.70
N PHE A 41 -3.66 6.80 10.68
CA PHE A 41 -5.01 7.32 10.50
C PHE A 41 -5.81 7.06 11.77
N THR A 42 -5.85 8.04 12.67
CA THR A 42 -6.51 7.92 13.99
C THR A 42 -7.99 8.25 13.97
N GLY A 43 -8.55 8.55 12.81
CA GLY A 43 -9.98 8.89 12.62
C GLY A 43 -10.19 10.38 12.33
N GLY A 44 -11.27 10.66 11.58
CA GLY A 44 -11.67 12.04 11.21
C GLY A 44 -11.06 12.56 9.91
N GLU A 45 -10.09 11.89 9.32
CA GLU A 45 -9.57 12.28 8.00
C GLU A 45 -10.40 11.64 6.88
N PRO A 46 -10.80 12.38 5.83
CA PRO A 46 -11.60 11.85 4.73
C PRO A 46 -10.75 11.01 3.77
N VAL A 47 -9.98 10.05 4.29
CA VAL A 47 -9.10 9.17 3.50
C VAL A 47 -9.81 7.87 3.17
N ARG A 48 -9.85 7.53 1.90
CA ARG A 48 -10.42 6.26 1.42
C ARG A 48 -9.35 5.17 1.39
N VAL A 49 -9.46 4.22 2.28
CA VAL A 49 -8.55 3.06 2.33
C VAL A 49 -9.15 1.90 1.55
N PHE A 50 -8.45 1.45 0.50
CA PHE A 50 -8.81 0.27 -0.29
C PHE A 50 -7.97 -0.93 0.15
N ASP A 51 -8.63 -1.90 0.79
CA ASP A 51 -8.02 -3.16 1.22
C ASP A 51 -8.89 -4.34 0.77
N SER A 52 -8.32 -5.28 0.05
CA SER A 52 -9.01 -6.52 -0.35
C SER A 52 -9.50 -7.36 0.84
N ALA A 53 -8.89 -7.18 2.03
CA ALA A 53 -9.38 -7.81 3.24
C ALA A 53 -10.76 -7.26 3.66
N GLN A 54 -11.01 -5.97 3.49
CA GLN A 54 -12.33 -5.37 3.79
C GLN A 54 -13.41 -5.96 2.88
N VAL A 55 -13.11 -6.11 1.57
CA VAL A 55 -14.04 -6.75 0.62
C VAL A 55 -14.33 -8.20 1.04
N ARG A 56 -13.28 -8.96 1.37
CA ARG A 56 -13.44 -10.34 1.85
C ARG A 56 -14.28 -10.41 3.11
N ASP A 57 -14.00 -9.57 4.11
CA ASP A 57 -14.67 -9.63 5.41
C ASP A 57 -16.15 -9.21 5.27
N ARG A 58 -16.48 -8.30 4.34
CA ARG A 58 -17.86 -7.93 3.99
C ARG A 58 -18.64 -9.09 3.34
N TRP A 59 -18.00 -9.92 2.53
CA TRP A 59 -18.66 -11.02 1.82
C TRP A 59 -18.62 -12.34 2.62
N ARG A 60 -17.81 -12.41 3.67
CA ARG A 60 -17.67 -13.61 4.51
C ARG A 60 -18.98 -14.11 5.11
N PRO A 61 -19.94 -13.28 5.59
CA PRO A 61 -21.20 -13.77 6.13
C PRO A 61 -22.03 -14.57 5.11
N VAL A 62 -21.94 -14.22 3.82
CA VAL A 62 -22.71 -14.86 2.73
C VAL A 62 -21.92 -16.01 2.09
N LEU A 63 -20.65 -15.79 1.81
CA LEU A 63 -19.82 -16.74 1.05
C LEU A 63 -18.90 -17.60 1.93
N GLY A 64 -18.90 -17.38 3.24
CA GLY A 64 -17.99 -18.06 4.17
C GLY A 64 -18.24 -19.58 4.34
N VAL A 65 -19.39 -20.07 3.89
CA VAL A 65 -19.69 -21.51 3.81
C VAL A 65 -18.86 -22.21 2.71
N LEU A 66 -18.36 -21.46 1.75
CA LEU A 66 -17.54 -21.99 0.68
C LEU A 66 -16.04 -21.80 1.01
N PRO A 67 -15.15 -22.70 0.56
CA PRO A 67 -13.72 -22.51 0.65
C PRO A 67 -13.30 -21.17 0.00
N TYR A 68 -12.52 -20.36 0.73
CA TYR A 68 -12.10 -19.03 0.24
C TYR A 68 -11.44 -19.04 -1.15
N ALA A 69 -10.79 -20.14 -1.51
CA ALA A 69 -10.17 -20.29 -2.82
C ALA A 69 -11.15 -20.12 -3.99
N LEU A 70 -12.43 -20.51 -3.79
CA LEU A 70 -13.45 -20.45 -4.84
C LEU A 70 -13.95 -19.02 -5.10
N TRP A 71 -14.11 -18.22 -4.07
CA TRP A 71 -14.64 -16.85 -4.21
C TRP A 71 -13.57 -15.75 -4.11
N ARG A 72 -12.31 -16.13 -3.88
CA ARG A 72 -11.17 -15.20 -3.90
C ARG A 72 -11.04 -14.38 -5.19
N PRO A 73 -11.25 -14.94 -6.41
CA PRO A 73 -11.23 -14.13 -7.64
C PRO A 73 -12.28 -13.02 -7.63
N LEU A 74 -13.49 -13.30 -7.11
CA LEU A 74 -14.56 -12.30 -6.98
C LEU A 74 -14.16 -11.16 -6.03
N VAL A 75 -13.53 -11.47 -4.89
CA VAL A 75 -13.01 -10.45 -3.96
C VAL A 75 -12.04 -9.52 -4.66
N HIS A 76 -11.10 -10.07 -5.43
CA HIS A 76 -10.13 -9.25 -6.16
C HIS A 76 -10.79 -8.44 -7.28
N LEU A 77 -11.76 -9.02 -7.99
CA LEU A 77 -12.52 -8.31 -9.03
C LEU A 77 -13.23 -7.09 -8.43
N VAL A 78 -14.03 -7.29 -7.37
CA VAL A 78 -14.75 -6.21 -6.68
C VAL A 78 -13.77 -5.16 -6.15
N TYR A 79 -12.67 -5.59 -5.55
CA TYR A 79 -11.62 -4.70 -5.06
C TYR A 79 -11.07 -3.79 -6.17
N TYR A 80 -10.64 -4.35 -7.30
CA TYR A 80 -10.08 -3.54 -8.39
C TYR A 80 -11.13 -2.69 -9.07
N VAL A 81 -12.35 -3.19 -9.30
CA VAL A 81 -13.44 -2.39 -9.89
C VAL A 81 -13.76 -1.18 -9.01
N THR A 82 -13.90 -1.38 -7.70
CA THR A 82 -14.20 -0.27 -6.78
C THR A 82 -13.04 0.73 -6.70
N LEU A 83 -11.80 0.27 -6.66
CA LEU A 83 -10.61 1.11 -6.67
C LEU A 83 -10.53 1.96 -7.94
N LEU A 84 -10.63 1.33 -9.10
CA LEU A 84 -10.53 2.01 -10.40
C LEU A 84 -11.68 3.00 -10.64
N ALA A 85 -12.88 2.65 -10.19
CA ALA A 85 -14.03 3.55 -10.23
C ALA A 85 -13.84 4.78 -9.32
N ALA A 86 -13.25 4.61 -8.13
CA ALA A 86 -12.94 5.72 -7.24
C ALA A 86 -11.87 6.64 -7.83
N MET A 87 -10.80 6.07 -8.39
CA MET A 87 -9.76 6.84 -9.09
C MET A 87 -10.34 7.61 -10.30
N ARG A 88 -11.29 7.01 -11.03
CA ARG A 88 -11.97 7.68 -12.16
C ARG A 88 -12.74 8.92 -11.72
N ARG A 89 -13.32 8.89 -10.53
CA ARG A 89 -14.14 10.00 -10.01
C ARG A 89 -13.30 11.09 -9.34
N GLY A 90 -11.99 10.91 -9.21
CA GLY A 90 -11.10 11.85 -8.50
C GLY A 90 -11.52 12.08 -7.05
N GLN A 91 -12.07 11.07 -6.39
CA GLN A 91 -12.70 11.22 -5.06
C GLN A 91 -11.68 11.22 -3.93
N GLY A 92 -11.02 12.36 -3.70
CA GLY A 92 -10.21 12.64 -2.51
C GLY A 92 -8.97 11.74 -2.34
N PRO A 93 -8.29 11.84 -1.23
CA PRO A 93 -7.09 11.07 -0.99
C PRO A 93 -7.41 9.58 -0.86
N MET A 94 -6.59 8.76 -1.51
CA MET A 94 -6.76 7.31 -1.54
C MET A 94 -5.52 6.60 -1.05
N VAL A 95 -5.70 5.60 -0.18
CA VAL A 95 -4.64 4.68 0.21
C VAL A 95 -4.99 3.28 -0.30
N VAL A 96 -4.11 2.74 -1.14
CA VAL A 96 -4.25 1.41 -1.75
C VAL A 96 -3.38 0.43 -0.98
N HIS A 97 -4.01 -0.49 -0.25
CA HIS A 97 -3.31 -1.54 0.49
C HIS A 97 -3.09 -2.76 -0.41
N ASP A 98 -1.88 -2.92 -0.94
CA ASP A 98 -1.51 -4.05 -1.80
C ASP A 98 -0.14 -4.64 -1.40
N CYS A 99 0.15 -5.85 -1.84
CA CYS A 99 1.46 -6.46 -1.72
C CYS A 99 2.46 -5.91 -2.76
N ALA A 100 1.98 -5.23 -3.79
CA ALA A 100 2.73 -4.71 -4.94
C ALA A 100 3.62 -5.73 -5.69
N THR A 101 3.50 -7.02 -5.40
CA THR A 101 4.32 -8.08 -6.03
C THR A 101 3.73 -8.60 -7.35
N ARG A 102 2.54 -8.12 -7.74
CA ARG A 102 1.86 -8.49 -8.98
C ARG A 102 2.08 -7.42 -10.05
N PRO A 103 2.85 -7.69 -11.11
CA PRO A 103 3.17 -6.68 -12.13
C PRO A 103 1.93 -6.09 -12.82
N TRP A 104 0.92 -6.92 -13.11
CA TRP A 104 -0.30 -6.47 -13.76
C TRP A 104 -1.09 -5.47 -12.90
N ALA A 105 -1.17 -5.70 -11.58
CA ALA A 105 -1.87 -4.81 -10.66
C ALA A 105 -1.19 -3.43 -10.58
N ARG A 106 0.13 -3.41 -10.51
CA ARG A 106 0.91 -2.17 -10.53
C ARG A 106 0.71 -1.38 -11.82
N ARG A 107 0.75 -2.08 -12.97
CA ARG A 107 0.49 -1.45 -14.27
C ARG A 107 -0.92 -0.87 -14.36
N LEU A 108 -1.92 -1.61 -13.87
CA LEU A 108 -3.32 -1.20 -13.87
C LEU A 108 -3.55 0.04 -13.00
N ILE A 109 -3.01 0.05 -11.77
CA ILE A 109 -3.09 1.19 -10.84
C ILE A 109 -2.39 2.40 -11.44
N GLY A 110 -1.15 2.24 -11.92
CA GLY A 110 -0.39 3.32 -12.52
C GLY A 110 -1.01 3.88 -13.79
N TRP A 111 -1.52 3.01 -14.69
CA TRP A 111 -2.25 3.43 -15.86
C TRP A 111 -3.48 4.27 -15.47
N ARG A 112 -4.24 3.80 -14.49
CA ARG A 112 -5.47 4.48 -14.07
C ARG A 112 -5.19 5.82 -13.39
N ALA A 113 -4.17 5.89 -12.52
CA ALA A 113 -3.76 7.14 -11.89
C ALA A 113 -3.39 8.19 -12.94
N ARG A 114 -2.58 7.81 -13.94
CA ARG A 114 -2.21 8.70 -15.05
C ARG A 114 -3.40 9.18 -15.85
N GLN A 115 -4.34 8.28 -16.20
CA GLN A 115 -5.56 8.65 -16.93
C GLN A 115 -6.45 9.63 -16.16
N ALA A 116 -6.41 9.58 -14.85
CA ALA A 116 -7.19 10.46 -13.98
C ALA A 116 -6.42 11.72 -13.52
N GLY A 117 -5.16 11.88 -13.94
CA GLY A 117 -4.30 13.00 -13.50
C GLY A 117 -3.96 12.97 -12.01
N LEU A 118 -4.05 11.80 -11.34
CA LEU A 118 -3.83 11.67 -9.91
C LEU A 118 -2.35 11.46 -9.58
N PRO A 119 -1.76 12.24 -8.66
CA PRO A 119 -0.41 12.01 -8.17
C PRO A 119 -0.33 10.64 -7.48
N LEU A 120 0.64 9.80 -7.88
CA LEU A 120 0.82 8.47 -7.34
C LEU A 120 2.11 8.37 -6.53
N HIS A 121 2.01 7.89 -5.31
CA HIS A 121 3.14 7.76 -4.38
C HIS A 121 3.19 6.34 -3.79
N LEU A 122 4.40 5.88 -3.46
CA LEU A 122 4.62 4.56 -2.88
C LEU A 122 5.16 4.68 -1.46
N ILE A 123 4.58 3.90 -0.55
CA ILE A 123 5.14 3.62 0.77
C ILE A 123 5.41 2.12 0.82
N LEU A 124 6.66 1.72 0.94
CA LEU A 124 7.08 0.33 1.00
C LEU A 124 7.51 -0.02 2.43
N LEU A 125 6.85 -0.99 3.05
CA LEU A 125 7.27 -1.53 4.33
C LEU A 125 8.25 -2.68 4.09
N ASP A 126 9.53 -2.38 4.30
CA ASP A 126 10.61 -3.36 4.17
C ASP A 126 10.84 -4.05 5.51
N VAL A 127 10.36 -5.29 5.57
CA VAL A 127 10.43 -6.12 6.78
C VAL A 127 11.01 -7.48 6.39
N PRO A 128 11.98 -8.01 7.15
CA PRO A 128 12.54 -9.35 6.94
C PRO A 128 11.44 -10.42 6.91
N GLY A 129 11.65 -11.45 6.09
CA GLY A 129 10.64 -12.49 5.83
C GLY A 129 10.27 -13.31 7.07
N ASP A 130 11.19 -13.53 7.98
CA ASP A 130 10.99 -14.20 9.27
C ASP A 130 10.10 -13.36 10.20
N VAL A 131 10.37 -12.05 10.32
CA VAL A 131 9.55 -11.10 11.08
C VAL A 131 8.13 -11.02 10.50
N ALA A 132 8.01 -11.01 9.18
CA ALA A 132 6.72 -11.00 8.52
C ALA A 132 5.94 -12.31 8.75
N ARG A 133 6.60 -13.48 8.77
CA ARG A 133 5.99 -14.76 9.11
C ARG A 133 5.47 -14.75 10.56
N SER A 134 6.27 -14.28 11.51
CA SER A 134 5.83 -14.14 12.91
C SER A 134 4.59 -13.25 13.02
N GLY A 135 4.53 -12.15 12.27
CA GLY A 135 3.37 -11.27 12.21
C GLY A 135 2.11 -11.90 11.57
N GLN A 136 2.24 -12.94 10.74
CA GLN A 136 1.11 -13.72 10.23
C GLN A 136 0.58 -14.69 11.30
N TRP A 137 1.47 -15.42 11.98
CA TRP A 137 1.12 -16.35 13.06
C TRP A 137 0.35 -15.63 14.16
N ALA A 138 0.82 -14.49 14.62
CA ALA A 138 0.17 -13.69 15.65
C ALA A 138 -1.28 -13.26 15.30
N ARG A 139 -1.64 -13.29 14.01
CA ARG A 139 -2.99 -12.91 13.53
C ARG A 139 -3.84 -14.10 13.08
N GLY A 140 -3.37 -15.33 13.24
CA GLY A 140 -4.06 -16.54 12.75
C GLY A 140 -4.25 -16.58 11.23
N ARG A 141 -3.48 -15.80 10.46
CA ARG A 141 -3.60 -15.66 8.99
C ARG A 141 -2.31 -16.13 8.32
N VAL A 142 -2.16 -17.43 8.17
CA VAL A 142 -0.98 -18.00 7.53
C VAL A 142 -1.17 -18.06 6.01
N VAL A 143 -0.31 -17.37 5.28
CA VAL A 143 -0.20 -17.50 3.82
C VAL A 143 0.54 -18.81 3.50
N ARG A 144 0.10 -19.53 2.46
CA ARG A 144 0.78 -20.76 2.01
C ARG A 144 2.28 -20.49 1.83
N SER A 145 3.14 -21.37 2.34
CA SER A 145 4.61 -21.24 2.36
C SER A 145 5.18 -20.86 0.99
N ALA A 146 4.78 -21.56 -0.08
CA ALA A 146 5.23 -21.26 -1.44
C ALA A 146 4.85 -19.85 -1.92
N SER A 147 3.68 -19.33 -1.52
CA SER A 147 3.27 -17.96 -1.85
C SER A 147 4.12 -16.95 -1.08
N MET A 148 4.40 -17.22 0.19
CA MET A 148 5.23 -16.36 1.03
C MET A 148 6.68 -16.30 0.52
N GLU A 149 7.26 -17.43 0.16
CA GLU A 149 8.60 -17.50 -0.44
C GLU A 149 8.70 -16.68 -1.73
N LYS A 150 7.67 -16.78 -2.60
CA LYS A 150 7.60 -15.97 -3.82
C LYS A 150 7.56 -14.47 -3.52
N HIS A 151 6.86 -14.06 -2.47
CA HIS A 151 6.85 -12.66 -2.02
C HIS A 151 8.24 -12.25 -1.49
N CYS A 152 8.83 -13.02 -0.59
CA CYS A 152 10.16 -12.73 -0.01
C CYS A 152 11.24 -12.65 -1.09
N ARG A 153 11.24 -13.55 -2.07
CA ARG A 153 12.23 -13.55 -3.17
C ARG A 153 12.11 -12.32 -4.09
N ARG A 154 10.89 -11.84 -4.34
CA ARG A 154 10.65 -10.70 -5.24
C ARG A 154 10.80 -9.34 -4.58
N TRP A 155 10.64 -9.30 -3.28
CA TRP A 155 10.54 -8.07 -2.52
C TRP A 155 11.81 -7.21 -2.54
N PRO A 156 13.04 -7.75 -2.28
CA PRO A 156 14.24 -6.92 -2.22
C PRO A 156 14.51 -6.17 -3.53
N GLY A 157 14.41 -6.87 -4.66
CA GLY A 157 14.60 -6.24 -5.97
C GLY A 157 13.50 -5.23 -6.34
N LEU A 158 12.31 -5.37 -5.76
CA LEU A 158 11.23 -4.40 -5.95
C LEU A 158 11.48 -3.15 -5.09
N ALA A 159 11.88 -3.32 -3.84
CA ALA A 159 12.19 -2.24 -2.92
C ALA A 159 13.38 -1.41 -3.42
N ALA A 160 14.47 -2.06 -3.86
CA ALA A 160 15.62 -1.39 -4.44
C ALA A 160 15.22 -0.52 -5.65
N ARG A 161 14.52 -1.10 -6.63
CA ARG A 161 14.06 -0.34 -7.80
C ARG A 161 13.13 0.83 -7.45
N ALA A 162 12.31 0.70 -6.41
CA ALA A 162 11.44 1.79 -5.99
C ALA A 162 12.22 3.00 -5.47
N VAL A 163 13.39 2.78 -4.88
CA VAL A 163 14.30 3.84 -4.43
C VAL A 163 14.91 4.56 -5.63
N ASP A 164 15.41 3.79 -6.61
CA ASP A 164 16.12 4.33 -7.76
C ASP A 164 15.14 5.01 -8.74
N ASP A 165 14.07 4.32 -9.09
CA ASP A 165 13.02 4.81 -10.00
C ASP A 165 11.65 4.27 -9.57
N PRO A 166 10.84 5.05 -8.83
CA PRO A 166 9.47 4.68 -8.46
C PRO A 166 8.60 4.27 -9.64
N GLY A 167 8.78 4.95 -10.79
CA GLY A 167 8.05 4.71 -12.03
C GLY A 167 8.30 3.33 -12.64
N SER A 168 9.48 2.74 -12.41
CA SER A 168 9.82 1.38 -12.84
C SER A 168 9.04 0.31 -12.06
N VAL A 169 8.62 0.64 -10.83
CA VAL A 169 7.81 -0.27 -9.98
C VAL A 169 6.33 -0.09 -10.25
N VAL A 170 5.82 1.13 -10.16
CA VAL A 170 4.44 1.47 -10.54
C VAL A 170 4.48 2.59 -11.58
N PRO A 171 4.10 2.32 -12.82
CA PRO A 171 4.18 3.33 -13.89
C PRO A 171 3.44 4.62 -13.53
N GLY A 172 4.16 5.73 -13.55
CA GLY A 172 3.64 7.05 -13.19
C GLY A 172 3.73 7.38 -11.69
N ALA A 173 4.39 6.55 -10.87
CA ALA A 173 4.67 6.93 -9.50
C ALA A 173 5.67 8.10 -9.45
N ALA A 174 5.29 9.16 -8.74
CA ALA A 174 6.10 10.39 -8.60
C ALA A 174 7.15 10.27 -7.50
N SER A 175 6.91 9.45 -6.47
CA SER A 175 7.86 9.22 -5.39
C SER A 175 7.68 7.85 -4.73
N ALA A 176 8.72 7.38 -4.06
CA ALA A 176 8.67 6.22 -3.19
C ALA A 176 9.44 6.49 -1.90
N ILE A 177 8.96 5.92 -0.82
CA ILE A 177 9.66 5.84 0.46
C ILE A 177 9.70 4.39 0.92
N VAL A 178 10.88 3.90 1.26
CA VAL A 178 11.07 2.56 1.83
C VAL A 178 11.31 2.71 3.33
N LEU A 179 10.47 2.07 4.13
CA LEU A 179 10.49 2.16 5.58
C LEU A 179 10.79 0.78 6.17
N THR A 180 11.85 0.69 6.95
CA THR A 180 12.06 -0.45 7.85
C THR A 180 10.96 -0.47 8.93
N ARG A 181 10.81 -1.58 9.65
CA ARG A 181 9.86 -1.68 10.74
C ARG A 181 10.01 -0.53 11.75
N ARG A 182 11.25 -0.25 12.17
CA ARG A 182 11.55 0.82 13.14
C ARG A 182 11.20 2.21 12.59
N GLN A 183 11.52 2.49 11.33
CA GLN A 183 11.15 3.76 10.70
C GLN A 183 9.64 3.89 10.53
N ALA A 184 8.96 2.82 10.11
CA ALA A 184 7.52 2.81 10.03
C ALA A 184 6.87 3.12 11.38
N ASP A 185 7.42 2.59 12.49
CA ASP A 185 6.93 2.86 13.85
C ASP A 185 7.15 4.33 14.29
N GLN A 186 8.08 5.05 13.69
CA GLN A 186 8.33 6.48 13.94
C GLN A 186 7.44 7.44 13.15
N VAL A 187 6.78 6.98 12.08
CA VAL A 187 5.82 7.79 11.34
C VAL A 187 4.57 7.97 12.19
N GLY A 188 4.32 9.20 12.65
CA GLY A 188 3.17 9.51 13.50
C GLY A 188 1.88 9.70 12.72
N ARG A 189 1.94 10.31 11.52
CA ARG A 189 0.76 10.69 10.74
C ARG A 189 1.02 10.69 9.25
N ILE A 190 -0.03 10.45 8.47
CA ILE A 190 -0.09 10.76 7.03
C ILE A 190 -1.21 11.78 6.85
N SER A 191 -0.92 12.92 6.25
CA SER A 191 -1.89 13.95 5.96
C SER A 191 -1.98 14.24 4.47
N PHE A 192 -3.15 14.73 4.07
CA PHE A 192 -3.44 15.14 2.72
C PHE A 192 -3.91 16.59 2.73
N GLY A 193 -3.29 17.44 1.95
CA GLY A 193 -3.60 18.86 1.94
C GLY A 193 -3.04 19.55 0.69
N CYS A 194 -3.45 20.80 0.47
CA CYS A 194 -2.79 21.65 -0.50
C CYS A 194 -1.37 21.85 -0.03
N GLY A 195 -0.40 21.24 -0.76
CA GLY A 195 1.00 21.45 -0.51
C GLY A 195 1.32 22.91 -0.79
N ASN A 196 1.55 23.69 0.26
CA ASN A 196 2.36 24.89 0.10
C ASN A 196 3.77 24.37 -0.19
N VAL A 197 4.14 24.32 -1.47
CA VAL A 197 5.51 24.18 -1.91
C VAL A 197 6.17 25.52 -1.57
N GLY A 198 6.42 25.74 -0.29
CA GLY A 198 7.25 26.82 0.19
C GLY A 198 8.69 26.51 -0.23
N GLY A 199 9.09 27.10 -1.34
CA GLY A 199 10.48 27.29 -1.62
C GLY A 199 11.11 28.19 -0.54
N THR A 200 12.22 27.85 -0.08
CA THR A 200 13.45 28.65 0.07
C THR A 200 14.58 27.68 0.31
#